data_5a09d310c78f1f04c9af74ba37993814
#
_entry.id   5a09d310c78f1f04c9af74ba37993814
#
_cell.length_a   1.000
_cell.length_b   1.000
_cell.length_c   1.000
_cell.angle_alpha   90.00
_cell.angle_beta   90.00
_cell.angle_gamma   90.00
#
_symmetry.space_group_name_H-M   'P 1'
#
loop_
_entity.id
_entity.type
_entity.pdbx_description
1 polymer ?
#
loop_
_entity_poly.entity_id
_entity_poly.type
_entity_poly.pdbx_seq_one_letter_code
_entity_poly.pdbx_strand_id
1 'polypeptide(L)'
;MNIRKVLLLSMAFTAMGTWAQSALGNLTEVDLSQVEIMSVKEVVFGCRDSIVIDPVTGRADTIYIDEGIKSIKPVEDEIGPARAPRRAPSTDDYDQYGGLTEEGMQLTRSGAYLFAYKYPSIDADGNKVILSSMMGVPRAQYQMGYAHPSNVLIACHETITSNFEAPTNYNNEGGSFQTGVGMMLMYTRYDRVRQPCCLVIMPDYEGYGITADRAHPYLYQELTARQVVDAVRYGLALYNANAGSDKKFDTLENNWQSVSLGYSQGGSVALAVHKFIEENGLDEQLHYAGSVCGDGPYDPVAHLRYYITDNGENYNSEDPASTAHDAGSVTMPIVMPLILKGMCDSNPLMRQHTVDEYLSQKFLSTGSLDMIAAKKNPNRDDQFSTEDVTKRYQWQMKYGLNNFVNLDDPYHTGSGSFRVYYNPTEVCKMFYKSTKPFLLFGDYTVFGKLEEMLTTECYTYFTTESNFEVDGKRVIPTERGFMQDLHRALESNNLTVGWTPKHRIAFYHSSYDTVVPFVNLCSFVKNHPELKYYIKSPSARLSAANAHPTNSVVFDETKADVYINDTNSTKDHIDAGKNFFLTGNLFGTSPDYELYKWVLKKKQ
;
A
#
# COMPACT_ATOMS: atom_id res chain seq x y z
N MET A 1 -22.61 25.71 -37.46
CA MET A 1 -22.10 24.96 -36.27
C MET A 1 -21.35 25.96 -35.42
N ASN A 2 -21.83 26.20 -34.21
CA ASN A 2 -21.48 27.40 -33.44
C ASN A 2 -20.14 27.17 -32.70
N ILE A 3 -19.10 27.91 -33.07
CA ILE A 3 -17.72 27.83 -32.51
C ILE A 3 -17.71 27.87 -30.98
N ARG A 4 -18.70 28.52 -30.32
CA ARG A 4 -18.86 28.52 -28.86
C ARG A 4 -19.20 27.16 -28.27
N LYS A 5 -19.89 26.26 -29.00
CA LYS A 5 -20.19 24.90 -28.52
C LYS A 5 -18.98 23.96 -28.63
N VAL A 6 -18.09 24.18 -29.56
CA VAL A 6 -16.87 23.40 -29.72
C VAL A 6 -15.82 23.80 -28.67
N LEU A 7 -15.74 25.10 -28.33
CA LEU A 7 -14.87 25.54 -27.22
C LEU A 7 -15.34 25.07 -25.83
N LEU A 8 -16.66 25.00 -25.61
CA LEU A 8 -17.20 24.49 -24.33
C LEU A 8 -17.03 22.96 -24.20
N LEU A 9 -17.08 22.20 -25.30
CA LEU A 9 -16.75 20.77 -25.28
C LEU A 9 -15.25 20.52 -25.08
N SER A 10 -14.37 21.32 -25.70
CA SER A 10 -12.92 21.18 -25.47
C SER A 10 -12.50 21.59 -24.05
N MET A 11 -13.16 22.59 -23.44
CA MET A 11 -12.90 22.96 -22.04
C MET A 11 -13.44 21.93 -21.04
N ALA A 12 -14.50 21.19 -21.34
CA ALA A 12 -14.98 20.12 -20.48
C ALA A 12 -14.07 18.88 -20.49
N PHE A 13 -13.37 18.63 -21.62
CA PHE A 13 -12.42 17.51 -21.71
C PHE A 13 -11.06 17.81 -21.08
N THR A 14 -10.66 19.09 -20.98
CA THR A 14 -9.41 19.48 -20.31
C THR A 14 -9.56 19.66 -18.81
N ALA A 15 -10.77 19.82 -18.28
CA ALA A 15 -10.99 20.08 -16.86
C ALA A 15 -11.01 18.83 -15.95
N MET A 16 -10.99 17.63 -16.52
CA MET A 16 -11.01 16.37 -15.73
C MET A 16 -9.64 15.68 -15.59
N GLY A 17 -8.58 16.29 -16.03
CA GLY A 17 -7.28 15.61 -16.19
C GLY A 17 -6.13 16.07 -15.33
N THR A 18 -6.14 17.25 -14.76
CA THR A 18 -4.96 17.75 -14.05
C THR A 18 -5.28 18.16 -12.60
N TRP A 19 -4.70 17.45 -11.64
CA TRP A 19 -4.77 17.80 -10.22
C TRP A 19 -4.06 19.12 -9.90
N ALA A 20 -3.13 19.57 -10.74
CA ALA A 20 -2.44 20.85 -10.60
C ALA A 20 -3.36 22.08 -10.56
N GLN A 21 -4.59 21.96 -11.08
CA GLN A 21 -5.58 23.05 -11.08
C GLN A 21 -6.58 22.95 -9.91
N SER A 22 -6.48 21.89 -9.10
CA SER A 22 -7.34 21.73 -7.93
C SER A 22 -6.84 22.57 -6.76
N ALA A 23 -7.73 22.83 -5.79
CA ALA A 23 -7.35 23.48 -4.53
C ALA A 23 -6.31 22.63 -3.74
N LEU A 24 -6.29 21.31 -3.96
CA LEU A 24 -5.35 20.39 -3.34
C LEU A 24 -3.91 20.55 -3.87
N GLY A 25 -3.72 21.08 -5.09
CA GLY A 25 -2.41 21.38 -5.67
C GLY A 25 -1.70 22.60 -5.06
N ASN A 26 -2.41 23.45 -4.31
CA ASN A 26 -1.82 24.64 -3.69
C ASN A 26 -0.99 24.29 -2.44
N LEU A 27 0.31 24.10 -2.64
CA LEU A 27 1.24 23.76 -1.56
C LEU A 27 1.71 25.02 -0.81
N THR A 28 1.64 24.97 0.51
CA THR A 28 2.20 26.02 1.36
C THR A 28 3.70 25.82 1.58
N GLU A 29 4.43 26.88 1.92
CA GLU A 29 5.82 26.78 2.35
C GLU A 29 5.92 25.93 3.65
N VAL A 30 7.01 25.17 3.79
CA VAL A 30 7.24 24.33 4.96
C VAL A 30 7.64 25.19 6.15
N ASP A 31 6.84 25.13 7.21
CA ASP A 31 7.09 25.80 8.49
C ASP A 31 7.34 24.75 9.59
N LEU A 32 8.61 24.55 9.94
CA LEU A 32 9.02 23.58 10.95
C LEU A 32 8.49 23.86 12.36
N SER A 33 8.04 25.08 12.65
CA SER A 33 7.42 25.37 13.94
C SER A 33 6.10 24.63 14.16
N GLN A 34 5.52 24.09 13.11
CA GLN A 34 4.28 23.31 13.12
C GLN A 34 4.50 21.79 13.22
N VAL A 35 5.76 21.36 13.25
CA VAL A 35 6.13 19.94 13.38
C VAL A 35 6.38 19.60 14.84
N GLU A 36 5.78 18.53 15.31
CA GLU A 36 5.95 18.02 16.68
C GLU A 36 6.40 16.56 16.62
N ILE A 37 7.51 16.23 17.28
CA ILE A 37 7.92 14.83 17.46
C ILE A 37 7.09 14.23 18.60
N MET A 38 6.34 13.19 18.31
CA MET A 38 5.45 12.50 19.26
C MET A 38 6.19 11.44 20.08
N SER A 39 7.04 10.68 19.41
CA SER A 39 7.81 9.60 20.04
C SER A 39 9.03 9.23 19.19
N VAL A 40 10.00 8.61 19.85
CA VAL A 40 11.16 8.02 19.19
C VAL A 40 11.33 6.60 19.68
N LYS A 41 11.57 5.68 18.72
CA LYS A 41 11.85 4.26 19.01
C LYS A 41 13.16 3.87 18.34
N GLU A 42 13.90 2.96 18.95
CA GLU A 42 15.07 2.32 18.34
C GLU A 42 14.68 0.93 17.84
N VAL A 43 15.04 0.65 16.59
CA VAL A 43 14.85 -0.67 15.96
C VAL A 43 16.21 -1.33 15.78
N VAL A 44 16.29 -2.61 16.12
CA VAL A 44 17.45 -3.46 15.87
C VAL A 44 17.06 -4.55 14.88
N PHE A 45 17.81 -4.64 13.78
CA PHE A 45 17.67 -5.72 12.81
C PHE A 45 18.57 -6.89 13.17
N GLY A 46 18.09 -8.11 12.94
CA GLY A 46 18.86 -9.33 13.07
C GLY A 46 19.52 -9.74 11.77
N CYS A 47 20.76 -10.18 11.87
CA CYS A 47 21.46 -10.84 10.79
C CYS A 47 22.39 -11.89 11.41
N ARG A 48 22.43 -13.09 10.86
CA ARG A 48 23.40 -14.10 11.26
C ARG A 48 24.17 -14.63 10.07
N ASP A 49 25.43 -14.95 10.32
CA ASP A 49 26.27 -15.64 9.34
C ASP A 49 25.96 -17.14 9.39
N SER A 50 25.89 -17.74 8.22
CA SER A 50 25.80 -19.19 8.09
C SER A 50 26.83 -19.66 7.04
N ILE A 51 27.52 -20.73 7.35
CA ILE A 51 28.46 -21.35 6.41
C ILE A 51 27.69 -22.39 5.60
N VAL A 52 27.66 -22.20 4.29
CA VAL A 52 27.09 -23.15 3.35
C VAL A 52 28.22 -23.77 2.55
N ILE A 53 28.26 -25.09 2.49
CA ILE A 53 29.22 -25.83 1.67
C ILE A 53 28.56 -26.12 0.34
N ASP A 54 29.13 -25.62 -0.75
CA ASP A 54 28.69 -25.96 -2.10
C ASP A 54 28.80 -27.48 -2.30
N PRO A 55 27.74 -28.19 -2.57
CA PRO A 55 27.74 -29.65 -2.68
C PRO A 55 28.52 -30.17 -3.89
N VAL A 56 28.81 -29.31 -4.88
CA VAL A 56 29.53 -29.67 -6.11
C VAL A 56 31.02 -29.41 -5.98
N THR A 57 31.38 -28.26 -5.42
CA THR A 57 32.80 -27.82 -5.36
C THR A 57 33.45 -28.08 -4.01
N GLY A 58 32.66 -28.39 -2.97
CA GLY A 58 33.14 -28.53 -1.58
C GLY A 58 33.59 -27.20 -0.95
N ARG A 59 33.43 -26.10 -1.64
CA ARG A 59 33.86 -24.77 -1.15
C ARG A 59 32.88 -24.26 -0.09
N ALA A 60 33.46 -23.83 1.03
CA ALA A 60 32.68 -23.13 2.06
C ALA A 60 32.47 -21.67 1.64
N ASP A 61 31.25 -21.20 1.68
CA ASP A 61 30.90 -19.81 1.49
C ASP A 61 30.09 -19.30 2.68
N THR A 62 30.28 -18.04 3.06
CA THR A 62 29.54 -17.44 4.15
C THR A 62 28.32 -16.72 3.59
N ILE A 63 27.15 -17.21 3.93
CA ILE A 63 25.88 -16.53 3.61
C ILE A 63 25.37 -15.76 4.83
N TYR A 64 24.76 -14.62 4.56
CA TYR A 64 24.11 -13.81 5.57
C TYR A 64 22.59 -14.11 5.54
N ILE A 65 22.08 -14.55 6.67
CA ILE A 65 20.64 -14.82 6.83
C ILE A 65 20.02 -13.61 7.50
N ASP A 66 19.05 -12.99 6.82
CA ASP A 66 18.24 -11.94 7.36
C ASP A 66 17.25 -12.54 8.36
N GLU A 67 17.27 -12.04 9.60
CA GLU A 67 16.38 -12.47 10.66
C GLU A 67 15.28 -11.42 10.96
N GLY A 68 15.20 -10.37 10.15
CA GLY A 68 14.19 -9.33 10.28
C GLY A 68 14.40 -8.42 11.49
N ILE A 69 13.29 -7.83 11.99
CA ILE A 69 13.31 -6.95 13.15
C ILE A 69 13.39 -7.80 14.42
N LYS A 70 14.42 -7.58 15.23
CA LYS A 70 14.66 -8.31 16.50
C LYS A 70 14.09 -7.60 17.70
N SER A 71 14.15 -6.28 17.74
CA SER A 71 13.57 -5.51 18.83
C SER A 71 13.21 -4.10 18.42
N ILE A 72 12.19 -3.57 19.11
CA ILE A 72 11.78 -2.16 19.05
C ILE A 72 11.69 -1.70 20.49
N LYS A 73 12.37 -0.60 20.83
CA LYS A 73 12.37 -0.06 22.19
C LYS A 73 12.13 1.46 22.14
N PRO A 74 11.32 2.02 23.03
CA PRO A 74 11.26 3.46 23.21
C PRO A 74 12.65 4.03 23.55
N VAL A 75 12.93 5.23 23.06
CA VAL A 75 14.13 5.98 23.41
C VAL A 75 13.69 7.08 24.39
N GLU A 76 14.08 6.94 25.68
CA GLU A 76 13.69 7.86 26.74
C GLU A 76 14.62 9.08 26.81
N ASP A 77 15.88 8.92 26.40
CA ASP A 77 16.88 9.98 26.41
C ASP A 77 16.94 10.72 25.08
N GLU A 78 17.37 11.98 25.09
CA GLU A 78 17.65 12.71 23.86
C GLU A 78 18.68 11.96 23.02
N ILE A 79 18.33 11.65 21.76
CA ILE A 79 19.28 11.10 20.81
C ILE A 79 20.36 12.13 20.59
N GLY A 80 21.54 11.85 21.11
CA GLY A 80 22.71 12.71 20.92
C GLY A 80 23.10 12.85 19.45
N PRO A 81 24.01 13.76 19.10
CA PRO A 81 24.51 13.90 17.74
C PRO A 81 25.03 12.56 17.21
N ALA A 82 24.93 12.36 15.89
CA ALA A 82 25.52 11.20 15.23
C ALA A 82 26.98 11.10 15.68
N ARG A 83 27.26 10.12 16.53
CA ARG A 83 28.61 9.97 17.09
C ARG A 83 29.49 9.24 16.09
N ALA A 84 30.77 9.53 16.19
CA ALA A 84 31.81 8.66 15.63
C ALA A 84 31.47 7.19 15.93
N PRO A 85 31.83 6.28 15.01
CA PRO A 85 31.44 4.88 15.09
C PRO A 85 31.68 4.30 16.49
N ARG A 86 30.72 3.52 17.00
CA ARG A 86 30.91 2.79 18.24
C ARG A 86 32.16 1.89 18.12
N ARG A 87 32.86 1.68 19.23
CA ARG A 87 34.07 0.83 19.20
C ARG A 87 33.80 -0.54 18.58
N ALA A 88 34.77 -1.10 17.89
CA ALA A 88 34.70 -2.49 17.43
C ALA A 88 34.46 -3.43 18.62
N PRO A 89 33.78 -4.55 18.42
CA PRO A 89 33.71 -5.58 19.45
C PRO A 89 35.13 -5.92 19.92
N SER A 90 35.31 -5.92 21.24
CA SER A 90 36.55 -6.34 21.88
C SER A 90 36.46 -7.83 22.25
N THR A 91 37.55 -8.38 22.76
CA THR A 91 37.54 -9.74 23.29
C THR A 91 36.53 -9.94 24.41
N ASP A 92 36.20 -8.88 25.15
CA ASP A 92 35.23 -8.93 26.24
C ASP A 92 33.77 -9.02 25.75
N ASP A 93 33.53 -8.71 24.47
CA ASP A 93 32.22 -8.81 23.85
C ASP A 93 31.93 -10.23 23.30
N TYR A 94 32.85 -11.16 23.48
CA TYR A 94 32.69 -12.58 23.11
C TYR A 94 32.48 -13.44 24.34
N ASP A 95 31.60 -14.44 24.23
CA ASP A 95 31.45 -15.46 25.24
C ASP A 95 32.67 -16.41 25.26
N GLN A 96 32.72 -17.27 26.26
CA GLN A 96 33.80 -18.25 26.45
C GLN A 96 33.92 -19.28 25.28
N TYR A 97 32.96 -19.33 24.38
CA TYR A 97 32.91 -20.22 23.21
C TYR A 97 33.20 -19.49 21.91
N GLY A 98 33.55 -18.19 21.96
CA GLY A 98 33.87 -17.37 20.82
C GLY A 98 32.64 -16.79 20.08
N GLY A 99 31.44 -16.93 20.63
CA GLY A 99 30.22 -16.25 20.17
C GLY A 99 30.18 -14.81 20.68
N LEU A 100 29.59 -13.89 19.89
CA LEU A 100 29.35 -12.54 20.36
C LEU A 100 28.35 -12.55 21.52
N THR A 101 28.68 -11.85 22.60
CA THR A 101 27.72 -11.54 23.67
C THR A 101 26.57 -10.72 23.14
N GLU A 102 25.46 -10.62 23.89
CA GLU A 102 24.33 -9.78 23.49
C GLU A 102 24.77 -8.34 23.22
N GLU A 103 25.67 -7.79 24.03
CA GLU A 103 26.25 -6.45 23.84
C GLU A 103 27.12 -6.37 22.59
N GLY A 104 27.99 -7.36 22.35
CA GLY A 104 28.81 -7.46 21.13
C GLY A 104 27.96 -7.60 19.87
N MET A 105 26.85 -8.35 19.94
CA MET A 105 25.90 -8.45 18.84
C MET A 105 25.18 -7.11 18.58
N GLN A 106 24.83 -6.34 19.60
CA GLN A 106 24.25 -5.00 19.43
C GLN A 106 25.22 -4.03 18.73
N LEU A 107 26.53 -4.18 18.95
CA LEU A 107 27.54 -3.36 18.30
C LEU A 107 27.68 -3.64 16.79
N THR A 108 27.31 -4.83 16.35
CA THR A 108 27.44 -5.28 14.95
C THR A 108 26.14 -5.26 14.16
N ARG A 109 24.99 -5.07 14.82
CA ARG A 109 23.67 -5.09 14.19
C ARG A 109 23.33 -3.75 13.55
N SER A 110 22.73 -3.81 12.36
CA SER A 110 22.11 -2.63 11.77
C SER A 110 20.84 -2.26 12.53
N GLY A 111 20.47 -0.99 12.46
CA GLY A 111 19.30 -0.49 13.14
C GLY A 111 18.73 0.74 12.47
N ALA A 112 17.64 1.23 13.03
CA ALA A 112 17.03 2.48 12.66
C ALA A 112 16.46 3.18 13.89
N TYR A 113 16.29 4.49 13.79
CA TYR A 113 15.44 5.26 14.68
C TYR A 113 14.13 5.55 13.99
N LEU A 114 13.01 5.33 14.68
CA LEU A 114 11.67 5.66 14.21
C LEU A 114 11.18 6.90 14.94
N PHE A 115 10.94 7.95 14.18
CA PHE A 115 10.37 9.19 14.68
C PHE A 115 8.90 9.27 14.25
N ALA A 116 7.98 9.19 15.19
CA ALA A 116 6.60 9.57 14.95
C ALA A 116 6.50 11.10 15.07
N TYR A 117 5.96 11.77 14.06
CA TYR A 117 5.82 13.23 14.03
C TYR A 117 4.49 13.67 13.47
N LYS A 118 4.03 14.85 13.94
CA LYS A 118 2.86 15.55 13.40
C LYS A 118 3.30 16.55 12.35
N TYR A 119 2.46 16.73 11.35
CA TYR A 119 2.68 17.71 10.29
C TYR A 119 1.35 18.32 9.82
N PRO A 120 1.36 19.57 9.35
CA PRO A 120 0.16 20.19 8.78
C PRO A 120 -0.05 19.74 7.34
N SER A 121 -1.32 19.54 6.99
CA SER A 121 -1.81 19.31 5.63
C SER A 121 -3.18 19.95 5.47
N ILE A 122 -3.95 19.52 4.48
CA ILE A 122 -5.34 19.93 4.26
C ILE A 122 -6.25 18.72 4.18
N ASP A 123 -7.50 18.90 4.57
CA ASP A 123 -8.55 17.91 4.40
C ASP A 123 -9.26 18.08 3.03
N ALA A 124 -10.28 17.26 2.79
CA ALA A 124 -11.06 17.28 1.55
C ALA A 124 -11.77 18.62 1.25
N ASP A 125 -11.94 19.45 2.25
CA ASP A 125 -12.55 20.78 2.15
C ASP A 125 -11.52 21.89 1.95
N GLY A 126 -10.21 21.53 1.92
CA GLY A 126 -9.11 22.48 1.86
C GLY A 126 -8.82 23.15 3.21
N ASN A 127 -9.44 22.71 4.31
CA ASN A 127 -9.15 23.22 5.64
C ASN A 127 -7.85 22.59 6.17
N LYS A 128 -7.14 23.36 6.99
CA LYS A 128 -5.94 22.85 7.66
C LYS A 128 -6.30 21.67 8.57
N VAL A 129 -5.55 20.58 8.42
CA VAL A 129 -5.58 19.40 9.29
C VAL A 129 -4.16 19.08 9.75
N ILE A 130 -4.03 18.57 10.97
CA ILE A 130 -2.76 18.02 11.47
C ILE A 130 -2.82 16.50 11.34
N LEU A 131 -1.87 15.94 10.65
CA LEU A 131 -1.72 14.50 10.41
C LEU A 131 -0.45 13.98 11.09
N SER A 132 -0.30 12.66 11.10
CA SER A 132 0.90 12.01 11.64
C SER A 132 1.58 11.10 10.61
N SER A 133 2.88 10.97 10.79
CA SER A 133 3.74 10.14 9.96
C SER A 133 4.87 9.56 10.77
N MET A 134 5.40 8.42 10.33
CA MET A 134 6.62 7.83 10.84
C MET A 134 7.78 8.12 9.89
N MET A 135 8.92 8.50 10.45
CA MET A 135 10.19 8.63 9.72
C MET A 135 11.18 7.61 10.27
N GLY A 136 11.64 6.70 9.41
CA GLY A 136 12.69 5.73 9.70
C GLY A 136 14.05 6.28 9.27
N VAL A 137 14.93 6.53 10.23
CA VAL A 137 16.29 7.06 10.00
C VAL A 137 17.30 5.93 10.19
N PRO A 138 18.13 5.58 9.18
CA PRO A 138 19.17 4.58 9.33
C PRO A 138 20.11 4.89 10.48
N ARG A 139 20.40 3.89 11.29
CA ARG A 139 21.36 3.98 12.37
C ARG A 139 22.72 3.55 11.88
N ALA A 140 23.75 4.37 12.12
CA ALA A 140 25.12 4.06 11.75
C ALA A 140 25.61 2.76 12.40
N GLN A 141 26.27 1.93 11.61
CA GLN A 141 26.98 0.73 12.08
C GLN A 141 28.48 0.97 12.17
N TYR A 142 29.08 0.43 13.21
CA TYR A 142 30.50 0.63 13.50
C TYR A 142 31.46 0.19 12.42
N GLN A 143 31.22 -0.94 11.77
CA GLN A 143 32.26 -1.56 10.91
C GLN A 143 32.18 -1.19 9.43
N MET A 144 31.20 -0.45 8.99
CA MET A 144 30.97 -0.22 7.56
C MET A 144 31.30 1.20 7.09
N GLY A 145 31.82 2.02 7.95
CA GLY A 145 32.32 3.35 7.61
C GLY A 145 31.27 4.27 6.97
N TYR A 146 30.05 4.59 7.61
CA TYR A 146 28.94 4.88 7.22
C TYR A 146 28.23 5.96 7.29
N ALA A 147 27.33 6.22 7.03
CA ALA A 147 26.27 6.10 6.22
C ALA A 147 25.44 7.34 6.17
N HIS A 148 25.67 8.07 5.16
CA HIS A 148 24.65 8.96 4.65
C HIS A 148 23.51 8.11 4.09
N PRO A 149 22.23 8.36 4.40
CA PRO A 149 21.15 7.70 3.69
C PRO A 149 21.29 7.96 2.19
N SER A 150 21.26 6.89 1.40
CA SER A 150 21.52 6.99 -0.04
C SER A 150 20.33 7.52 -0.82
N ASN A 151 19.11 7.28 -0.30
CA ASN A 151 17.87 7.67 -0.97
C ASN A 151 16.75 7.92 0.06
N VAL A 152 15.62 8.38 -0.43
CA VAL A 152 14.37 8.56 0.33
C VAL A 152 13.32 7.60 -0.19
N LEU A 153 12.77 6.77 0.68
CA LEU A 153 11.60 5.95 0.37
C LEU A 153 10.34 6.65 0.87
N ILE A 154 9.44 6.96 -0.04
CA ILE A 154 8.07 7.38 0.25
C ILE A 154 7.25 6.11 0.36
N ALA A 155 7.09 5.62 1.59
CA ALA A 155 6.47 4.34 1.85
C ALA A 155 4.96 4.49 2.00
N CYS A 156 4.22 3.84 1.11
CA CYS A 156 2.76 3.88 1.05
C CYS A 156 2.22 2.54 1.56
N HIS A 157 1.62 2.55 2.76
CA HIS A 157 1.14 1.31 3.38
C HIS A 157 -0.14 0.78 2.72
N GLU A 158 -0.35 -0.51 2.85
CA GLU A 158 -1.55 -1.22 2.43
C GLU A 158 -2.80 -0.81 3.22
N THR A 159 -3.96 -1.36 2.84
CA THR A 159 -5.21 -1.14 3.57
C THR A 159 -5.10 -1.64 5.00
N ILE A 160 -5.38 -0.75 5.94
CA ILE A 160 -5.50 -1.05 7.35
C ILE A 160 -6.95 -0.82 7.82
N THR A 161 -7.37 -1.53 8.84
CA THR A 161 -8.73 -1.46 9.38
C THR A 161 -8.78 -1.13 10.86
N SER A 162 -7.61 -1.08 11.50
CA SER A 162 -7.44 -0.71 12.90
C SER A 162 -6.41 0.39 13.03
N ASN A 163 -6.65 1.33 13.94
CA ASN A 163 -5.65 2.36 14.26
C ASN A 163 -4.37 1.78 14.89
N PHE A 164 -4.43 0.58 15.45
CA PHE A 164 -3.27 -0.16 15.93
C PHE A 164 -2.25 -0.46 14.81
N GLU A 165 -2.73 -0.60 13.57
CA GLU A 165 -1.88 -0.89 12.40
C GLU A 165 -1.21 0.35 11.81
N ALA A 166 -1.58 1.55 12.24
CA ALA A 166 -1.00 2.78 11.72
C ALA A 166 0.52 2.81 11.91
N PRO A 167 1.29 3.30 10.93
CA PRO A 167 2.76 3.34 11.00
C PRO A 167 3.32 3.96 12.28
N THR A 168 2.75 5.04 12.79
CA THR A 168 3.20 5.67 14.04
C THR A 168 2.98 4.79 15.29
N ASN A 169 2.05 3.84 15.22
CA ASN A 169 1.77 2.87 16.28
C ASN A 169 2.59 1.58 16.15
N TYR A 170 3.47 1.49 15.16
CA TYR A 170 4.27 0.30 14.91
C TYR A 170 5.11 -0.11 16.13
N ASN A 171 4.96 -1.37 16.58
CA ASN A 171 5.67 -1.93 17.75
C ASN A 171 6.17 -3.37 17.54
N ASN A 172 5.95 -3.95 16.35
CA ASN A 172 6.27 -5.33 15.99
C ASN A 172 5.54 -6.41 16.85
N GLU A 173 4.54 -6.02 17.62
CA GLU A 173 3.73 -6.95 18.40
C GLU A 173 2.50 -7.44 17.62
N GLY A 174 2.13 -6.70 16.57
CA GLY A 174 1.00 -7.00 15.69
C GLY A 174 1.18 -8.23 14.79
N GLY A 175 2.32 -8.90 14.85
CA GLY A 175 2.61 -10.08 14.03
C GLY A 175 2.43 -9.80 12.53
N SER A 176 1.69 -10.66 11.83
CA SER A 176 1.45 -10.53 10.39
C SER A 176 0.68 -9.25 9.99
N PHE A 177 0.02 -8.59 10.92
CA PHE A 177 -0.81 -7.41 10.62
C PHE A 177 -0.01 -6.13 10.41
N GLN A 178 1.21 -6.07 10.93
CA GLN A 178 2.14 -4.97 10.72
C GLN A 178 3.26 -5.35 9.74
N THR A 179 3.06 -6.40 8.96
CA THR A 179 4.10 -6.94 8.08
C THR A 179 4.52 -5.92 7.01
N GLY A 180 3.57 -5.24 6.36
CA GLY A 180 3.87 -4.25 5.33
C GLY A 180 4.74 -3.11 5.86
N VAL A 181 4.38 -2.55 7.02
CA VAL A 181 5.19 -1.52 7.70
C VAL A 181 6.60 -2.04 7.99
N GLY A 182 6.69 -3.24 8.57
CA GLY A 182 7.97 -3.89 8.89
C GLY A 182 8.84 -4.09 7.64
N MET A 183 8.25 -4.56 6.55
CA MET A 183 8.97 -4.79 5.30
C MET A 183 9.48 -3.49 4.68
N MET A 184 8.70 -2.41 4.70
CA MET A 184 9.16 -1.11 4.22
C MET A 184 10.23 -0.49 5.12
N LEU A 185 10.20 -0.76 6.42
CA LEU A 185 11.28 -0.37 7.35
C LEU A 185 12.61 -1.07 7.04
N MET A 186 12.60 -2.23 6.40
CA MET A 186 13.83 -2.90 5.97
C MET A 186 14.65 -2.05 4.99
N TYR A 187 14.06 -1.05 4.35
CA TYR A 187 14.78 -0.10 3.50
C TYR A 187 15.70 0.85 4.28
N THR A 188 15.54 0.96 5.60
CA THR A 188 16.50 1.69 6.44
C THR A 188 17.79 0.91 6.68
N ARG A 189 17.82 -0.40 6.33
CA ARG A 189 19.00 -1.24 6.56
C ARG A 189 20.15 -0.85 5.66
N TYR A 190 21.32 -0.96 6.27
CA TYR A 190 22.58 -0.98 5.55
C TYR A 190 23.33 -2.24 5.96
N ASP A 191 23.25 -3.27 5.16
CA ASP A 191 23.98 -4.51 5.36
C ASP A 191 24.45 -5.12 4.02
N ARG A 192 25.17 -6.23 4.11
CA ARG A 192 25.74 -6.89 2.91
C ARG A 192 24.70 -7.60 2.05
N VAL A 193 23.51 -7.84 2.57
CA VAL A 193 22.44 -8.57 1.88
C VAL A 193 21.52 -7.61 1.14
N ARG A 194 21.13 -6.55 1.81
CA ARG A 194 20.23 -5.54 1.28
C ARG A 194 20.76 -4.17 1.69
N GLN A 195 21.23 -3.38 0.77
CA GLN A 195 21.91 -2.11 1.06
C GLN A 195 21.13 -0.87 0.58
N PRO A 196 19.81 -0.75 0.87
CA PRO A 196 19.10 0.42 0.43
C PRO A 196 19.45 1.67 1.25
N CYS A 197 19.72 1.54 2.54
CA CYS A 197 20.07 2.64 3.45
C CYS A 197 19.23 3.90 3.21
N CYS A 198 17.90 3.76 3.17
CA CYS A 198 17.00 4.86 2.87
C CYS A 198 16.55 5.58 4.13
N LEU A 199 16.37 6.88 4.00
CA LEU A 199 15.42 7.60 4.85
C LEU A 199 14.02 7.16 4.42
N VAL A 200 13.23 6.58 5.32
CA VAL A 200 11.88 6.08 5.04
C VAL A 200 10.87 7.03 5.65
N ILE A 201 9.92 7.52 4.86
CA ILE A 201 8.80 8.35 5.34
C ILE A 201 7.50 7.62 5.04
N MET A 202 6.73 7.32 6.09
CA MET A 202 5.51 6.52 6.02
C MET A 202 4.37 7.20 6.77
N PRO A 203 3.50 7.94 6.08
CA PRO A 203 2.32 8.58 6.67
C PRO A 203 1.28 7.56 7.15
N ASP A 204 0.53 7.93 8.20
CA ASP A 204 -0.59 7.11 8.70
C ASP A 204 -1.83 7.18 7.79
N TYR A 205 -1.92 8.14 6.89
CA TYR A 205 -3.09 8.64 6.17
C TYR A 205 -4.15 9.25 7.10
N GLU A 206 -4.95 10.19 6.58
CA GLU A 206 -6.09 10.75 7.32
C GLU A 206 -7.06 9.65 7.73
N GLY A 207 -7.57 9.75 8.93
CA GLY A 207 -8.43 8.73 9.54
C GLY A 207 -7.67 7.69 10.36
N TYR A 208 -6.33 7.75 10.40
CA TYR A 208 -5.49 6.91 11.26
C TYR A 208 -4.46 7.75 12.02
N GLY A 209 -3.69 7.10 12.89
CA GLY A 209 -2.75 7.79 13.77
C GLY A 209 -3.49 8.76 14.70
N ILE A 210 -3.06 10.02 14.70
CA ILE A 210 -3.68 11.07 15.52
C ILE A 210 -5.05 11.52 15.02
N THR A 211 -5.46 11.11 13.83
CA THR A 211 -6.77 11.44 13.23
C THR A 211 -7.71 10.25 13.16
N ALA A 212 -7.54 9.27 14.06
CA ALA A 212 -8.35 8.05 14.08
C ALA A 212 -9.85 8.29 14.31
N ASP A 213 -10.22 9.46 14.81
CA ASP A 213 -11.60 9.94 14.98
C ASP A 213 -12.22 10.51 13.69
N ARG A 214 -11.40 10.75 12.65
CA ARG A 214 -11.87 11.26 11.35
C ARG A 214 -12.16 10.10 10.38
N ALA A 215 -12.94 10.39 9.34
CA ALA A 215 -13.13 9.46 8.24
C ALA A 215 -11.80 9.23 7.50
N HIS A 216 -11.58 7.99 7.02
CA HIS A 216 -10.47 7.69 6.12
C HIS A 216 -10.92 7.89 4.67
N PRO A 217 -10.24 8.78 3.88
CA PRO A 217 -10.59 9.05 2.49
C PRO A 217 -10.13 7.91 1.57
N TYR A 218 -10.66 6.70 1.79
CA TYR A 218 -10.24 5.50 1.07
C TYR A 218 -10.44 5.65 -0.43
N LEU A 219 -9.36 5.52 -1.20
CA LEU A 219 -9.26 5.72 -2.64
C LEU A 219 -9.59 7.16 -3.13
N TYR A 220 -9.67 8.15 -2.26
CA TYR A 220 -9.61 9.53 -2.71
C TYR A 220 -8.14 9.90 -2.98
N GLN A 221 -7.70 9.55 -4.20
CA GLN A 221 -6.29 9.48 -4.58
C GLN A 221 -5.57 10.82 -4.51
N GLU A 222 -6.19 11.89 -5.01
CA GLU A 222 -5.60 13.23 -5.03
C GLU A 222 -5.35 13.77 -3.62
N LEU A 223 -6.34 13.63 -2.73
CA LEU A 223 -6.21 14.07 -1.34
C LEU A 223 -5.13 13.28 -0.61
N THR A 224 -5.16 11.96 -0.74
CA THR A 224 -4.17 11.09 -0.09
C THR A 224 -2.76 11.39 -0.61
N ALA A 225 -2.58 11.55 -1.92
CA ALA A 225 -1.30 11.92 -2.52
C ALA A 225 -0.79 13.27 -2.00
N ARG A 226 -1.66 14.28 -1.91
CA ARG A 226 -1.34 15.59 -1.32
C ARG A 226 -0.84 15.44 0.12
N GLN A 227 -1.56 14.71 0.94
CA GLN A 227 -1.22 14.51 2.36
C GLN A 227 0.09 13.73 2.53
N VAL A 228 0.35 12.74 1.69
CA VAL A 228 1.63 12.00 1.65
C VAL A 228 2.78 12.92 1.24
N VAL A 229 2.61 13.75 0.21
CA VAL A 229 3.63 14.70 -0.24
C VAL A 229 3.93 15.73 0.83
N ASP A 230 2.93 16.22 1.56
CA ASP A 230 3.17 17.11 2.70
C ASP A 230 3.98 16.40 3.80
N ALA A 231 3.64 15.14 4.15
CA ALA A 231 4.46 14.35 5.10
C ALA A 231 5.92 14.27 4.67
N VAL A 232 6.17 14.01 3.38
CA VAL A 232 7.53 13.93 2.83
C VAL A 232 8.26 15.27 2.94
N ARG A 233 7.62 16.36 2.56
CA ARG A 233 8.23 17.70 2.61
C ARG A 233 8.58 18.12 4.04
N TYR A 234 7.66 17.91 4.98
CA TYR A 234 7.90 18.20 6.40
C TYR A 234 8.90 17.22 7.03
N GLY A 235 8.83 15.94 6.69
CA GLY A 235 9.79 14.93 7.15
C GLY A 235 11.22 15.21 6.67
N LEU A 236 11.40 15.55 5.39
CA LEU A 236 12.70 15.95 4.84
C LEU A 236 13.23 17.23 5.49
N ALA A 237 12.39 18.23 5.70
CA ALA A 237 12.79 19.46 6.37
C ALA A 237 13.20 19.21 7.83
N LEU A 238 12.44 18.38 8.55
CA LEU A 238 12.79 17.94 9.91
C LEU A 238 14.12 17.19 9.93
N TYR A 239 14.31 16.25 9.01
CA TYR A 239 15.57 15.51 8.87
C TYR A 239 16.75 16.46 8.61
N ASN A 240 16.66 17.32 7.60
CA ASN A 240 17.73 18.22 7.20
C ASN A 240 18.08 19.25 8.29
N ALA A 241 17.10 19.72 9.06
CA ALA A 241 17.36 20.60 10.20
C ALA A 241 18.18 19.91 11.31
N ASN A 242 18.16 18.58 11.37
CA ASN A 242 18.87 17.76 12.35
C ASN A 242 20.04 16.95 11.75
N ALA A 243 20.41 17.17 10.48
CA ALA A 243 21.49 16.47 9.81
C ALA A 243 22.72 17.35 9.63
N GLY A 244 23.92 16.77 9.75
CA GLY A 244 25.21 17.44 9.60
C GLY A 244 26.24 17.04 10.65
N SER A 245 27.48 17.51 10.53
CA SER A 245 28.64 17.08 11.31
C SER A 245 28.46 17.18 12.83
N ASP A 246 27.69 18.17 13.30
CA ASP A 246 27.44 18.41 14.72
C ASP A 246 25.97 18.19 15.11
N LYS A 247 25.25 17.48 14.25
CA LYS A 247 23.81 17.23 14.38
C LYS A 247 23.53 15.77 14.77
N LYS A 248 22.24 15.48 14.94
CA LYS A 248 21.77 14.13 15.33
C LYS A 248 21.94 13.09 14.22
N PHE A 249 21.83 13.51 12.96
CA PHE A 249 21.83 12.65 11.78
C PHE A 249 22.98 13.00 10.83
N ASP A 250 23.37 12.04 10.03
CA ASP A 250 24.20 12.26 8.85
C ASP A 250 23.36 12.92 7.75
N THR A 251 24.00 13.64 6.82
CA THR A 251 23.28 14.20 5.67
C THR A 251 22.89 13.10 4.68
N LEU A 252 21.87 13.36 3.87
CA LEU A 252 21.62 12.55 2.68
C LEU A 252 22.83 12.60 1.73
N GLU A 253 23.06 11.53 0.96
CA GLU A 253 24.05 11.54 -0.12
C GLU A 253 23.76 12.66 -1.13
N ASN A 254 24.80 13.24 -1.74
CA ASN A 254 24.62 14.37 -2.66
C ASN A 254 23.75 14.05 -3.89
N ASN A 255 23.67 12.80 -4.26
CA ASN A 255 22.93 12.31 -5.42
C ASN A 255 21.69 11.48 -5.04
N TRP A 256 21.17 11.69 -3.83
CA TRP A 256 19.97 10.98 -3.39
C TRP A 256 18.78 11.18 -4.33
N GLN A 257 17.95 10.16 -4.38
CA GLN A 257 16.71 10.19 -5.13
C GLN A 257 15.56 9.72 -4.22
N SER A 258 14.33 10.13 -4.54
CA SER A 258 13.14 9.60 -3.86
C SER A 258 12.35 8.68 -4.78
N VAL A 259 11.75 7.65 -4.17
CA VAL A 259 10.89 6.66 -4.84
C VAL A 259 9.67 6.44 -3.98
N SER A 260 8.47 6.51 -4.56
CA SER A 260 7.25 6.05 -3.88
C SER A 260 7.07 4.54 -4.10
N LEU A 261 6.74 3.82 -3.04
CA LEU A 261 6.58 2.37 -3.07
C LEU A 261 5.44 1.94 -2.17
N GLY A 262 4.61 1.03 -2.66
CA GLY A 262 3.54 0.43 -1.88
C GLY A 262 2.87 -0.76 -2.55
N TYR A 263 2.04 -1.45 -1.76
CA TYR A 263 1.27 -2.62 -2.18
C TYR A 263 -0.22 -2.41 -1.88
N SER A 264 -1.12 -2.97 -2.67
CA SER A 264 -2.57 -2.86 -2.50
C SER A 264 -3.03 -1.40 -2.53
N GLN A 265 -3.77 -0.89 -1.54
CA GLN A 265 -4.04 0.55 -1.41
C GLN A 265 -2.75 1.36 -1.55
N GLY A 266 -1.68 0.93 -0.90
CA GLY A 266 -0.37 1.59 -1.00
C GLY A 266 0.19 1.62 -2.41
N GLY A 267 -0.08 0.59 -3.24
CA GLY A 267 0.30 0.57 -4.65
C GLY A 267 -0.38 1.68 -5.44
N SER A 268 -1.69 1.90 -5.22
CA SER A 268 -2.40 3.02 -5.85
C SER A 268 -1.98 4.37 -5.27
N VAL A 269 -1.73 4.46 -3.96
CA VAL A 269 -1.21 5.70 -3.35
C VAL A 269 0.17 6.04 -3.90
N ALA A 270 1.06 5.05 -4.10
CA ALA A 270 2.38 5.28 -4.70
C ALA A 270 2.27 5.88 -6.12
N LEU A 271 1.32 5.38 -6.93
CA LEU A 271 1.05 5.94 -8.26
C LEU A 271 0.38 7.32 -8.19
N ALA A 272 -0.51 7.53 -7.23
CA ALA A 272 -1.15 8.83 -7.00
C ALA A 272 -0.13 9.89 -6.57
N VAL A 273 0.81 9.55 -5.69
CA VAL A 273 1.95 10.40 -5.29
C VAL A 273 2.82 10.74 -6.49
N HIS A 274 3.11 9.76 -7.35
CA HIS A 274 3.85 9.98 -8.60
C HIS A 274 3.16 11.04 -9.46
N LYS A 275 1.88 10.82 -9.78
CA LYS A 275 1.07 11.76 -10.56
C LYS A 275 1.05 13.15 -9.92
N PHE A 276 0.82 13.22 -8.60
CA PHE A 276 0.76 14.50 -7.88
C PHE A 276 2.08 15.26 -7.92
N ILE A 277 3.21 14.59 -7.72
CA ILE A 277 4.55 15.19 -7.78
C ILE A 277 4.81 15.79 -9.16
N GLU A 278 4.53 15.04 -10.23
CA GLU A 278 4.79 15.51 -11.59
C GLU A 278 3.86 16.65 -12.03
N GLU A 279 2.57 16.55 -11.73
CA GLU A 279 1.60 17.58 -12.10
C GLU A 279 1.81 18.90 -11.33
N ASN A 280 2.39 18.85 -10.14
CA ASN A 280 2.69 20.03 -9.34
C ASN A 280 4.16 20.50 -9.46
N GLY A 281 4.96 19.88 -10.34
CA GLY A 281 6.34 20.28 -10.61
C GLY A 281 7.28 20.15 -9.41
N LEU A 282 7.08 19.11 -8.59
CA LEU A 282 7.86 18.85 -7.37
C LEU A 282 9.00 17.86 -7.59
N ASP A 283 9.10 17.30 -8.78
CA ASP A 283 10.04 16.25 -9.15
C ASP A 283 11.50 16.66 -8.93
N GLU A 284 11.88 17.89 -9.30
CA GLU A 284 13.22 18.40 -9.03
C GLU A 284 13.46 18.63 -7.53
N GLN A 285 12.50 19.23 -6.81
CA GLN A 285 12.63 19.51 -5.37
C GLN A 285 12.77 18.24 -4.55
N LEU A 286 12.05 17.18 -4.93
CA LEU A 286 12.05 15.90 -4.23
C LEU A 286 13.05 14.91 -4.84
N HIS A 287 13.84 15.29 -5.83
CA HIS A 287 14.74 14.39 -6.58
C HIS A 287 14.03 13.10 -6.99
N TYR A 288 12.82 13.23 -7.51
CA TYR A 288 11.93 12.10 -7.71
C TYR A 288 12.37 11.23 -8.88
N ALA A 289 12.52 9.92 -8.65
CA ALA A 289 12.95 8.97 -9.67
C ALA A 289 11.79 8.17 -10.27
N GLY A 290 10.69 8.00 -9.53
CA GLY A 290 9.54 7.26 -9.98
C GLY A 290 8.88 6.42 -8.89
N SER A 291 8.05 5.47 -9.29
CA SER A 291 7.22 4.67 -8.39
C SER A 291 7.36 3.16 -8.59
N VAL A 292 7.13 2.42 -7.49
CA VAL A 292 6.96 0.96 -7.47
C VAL A 292 5.57 0.66 -6.92
N CYS A 293 4.72 0.11 -7.75
CA CYS A 293 3.28 -0.04 -7.52
C CYS A 293 2.90 -1.52 -7.56
N GLY A 294 2.64 -2.11 -6.39
CA GLY A 294 2.22 -3.50 -6.26
C GLY A 294 0.70 -3.62 -6.16
N ASP A 295 0.07 -4.43 -7.01
CA ASP A 295 -1.34 -4.83 -7.00
C ASP A 295 -2.31 -3.72 -6.53
N GLY A 296 -2.20 -2.51 -7.11
CA GLY A 296 -2.98 -1.34 -6.69
C GLY A 296 -4.27 -1.14 -7.48
N PRO A 297 -5.34 -0.60 -6.85
CA PRO A 297 -6.57 -0.22 -7.52
C PRO A 297 -6.40 1.10 -8.28
N TYR A 298 -5.85 1.04 -9.49
CA TYR A 298 -5.52 2.23 -10.31
C TYR A 298 -6.71 2.79 -11.09
N ASP A 299 -7.69 1.95 -11.43
CA ASP A 299 -8.94 2.31 -12.12
C ASP A 299 -10.14 1.86 -11.27
N PRO A 300 -10.63 2.71 -10.35
CA PRO A 300 -11.71 2.31 -9.44
C PRO A 300 -13.01 1.89 -10.12
N VAL A 301 -13.31 2.45 -11.30
CA VAL A 301 -14.51 2.07 -12.06
C VAL A 301 -14.36 0.68 -12.66
N ALA A 302 -13.24 0.41 -13.35
CA ALA A 302 -12.97 -0.91 -13.90
C ALA A 302 -12.88 -1.97 -12.79
N HIS A 303 -12.30 -1.61 -11.65
CA HIS A 303 -12.19 -2.46 -10.46
C HIS A 303 -13.57 -2.90 -9.94
N LEU A 304 -14.50 -1.96 -9.70
CA LEU A 304 -15.84 -2.29 -9.21
C LEU A 304 -16.65 -3.06 -10.24
N ARG A 305 -16.56 -2.68 -11.52
CA ARG A 305 -17.24 -3.40 -12.59
C ARG A 305 -16.77 -4.84 -12.73
N TYR A 306 -15.46 -5.07 -12.58
CA TYR A 306 -14.91 -6.42 -12.63
C TYR A 306 -15.59 -7.34 -11.61
N TYR A 307 -15.74 -6.93 -10.38
CA TYR A 307 -16.41 -7.75 -9.36
C TYR A 307 -17.85 -8.13 -9.74
N ILE A 308 -18.57 -7.23 -10.42
CA ILE A 308 -19.98 -7.40 -10.71
C ILE A 308 -20.19 -8.20 -11.99
N THR A 309 -19.32 -8.04 -13.00
CA THR A 309 -19.52 -8.54 -14.36
C THR A 309 -18.64 -9.73 -14.75
N ASP A 310 -17.49 -9.89 -14.10
CA ASP A 310 -16.57 -10.99 -14.40
C ASP A 310 -17.03 -12.27 -13.66
N ASN A 311 -17.21 -13.32 -14.41
CA ASN A 311 -17.61 -14.64 -13.89
C ASN A 311 -16.43 -15.53 -13.53
N GLY A 312 -15.21 -14.99 -13.55
CA GLY A 312 -14.01 -15.76 -13.29
C GLY A 312 -13.64 -16.79 -14.35
N GLU A 313 -14.23 -16.73 -15.56
CA GLU A 313 -13.93 -17.66 -16.67
C GLU A 313 -12.43 -17.70 -17.02
N ASN A 314 -11.71 -16.64 -16.69
CA ASN A 314 -10.27 -16.55 -16.87
C ASN A 314 -9.46 -17.19 -15.74
N TYR A 315 -10.10 -17.70 -14.70
CA TYR A 315 -9.42 -18.44 -13.64
C TYR A 315 -9.09 -19.84 -14.13
N ASN A 316 -7.85 -20.26 -13.87
CA ASN A 316 -7.44 -21.62 -14.14
C ASN A 316 -8.21 -22.57 -13.22
N SER A 317 -9.23 -23.24 -13.75
CA SER A 317 -10.04 -24.20 -13.01
C SER A 317 -9.23 -25.45 -12.55
N GLU A 318 -8.03 -25.63 -13.07
CA GLU A 318 -7.11 -26.72 -12.68
C GLU A 318 -6.26 -26.33 -11.46
N ASP A 319 -6.20 -25.04 -11.10
CA ASP A 319 -5.48 -24.61 -9.92
C ASP A 319 -6.40 -24.64 -8.69
N PRO A 320 -6.15 -25.54 -7.73
CA PRO A 320 -6.96 -25.62 -6.51
C PRO A 320 -6.83 -24.38 -5.61
N ALA A 321 -5.81 -23.53 -5.80
CA ALA A 321 -5.68 -22.23 -5.12
C ALA A 321 -6.43 -21.12 -5.88
N SER A 322 -6.79 -21.33 -7.14
CA SER A 322 -7.64 -20.42 -7.90
C SER A 322 -9.04 -20.49 -7.31
N THR A 323 -9.39 -19.51 -6.51
CA THR A 323 -10.75 -19.31 -6.05
C THR A 323 -11.55 -18.67 -7.17
N ALA A 324 -12.05 -19.50 -8.09
CA ALA A 324 -13.06 -19.04 -9.03
C ALA A 324 -14.19 -18.39 -8.23
N HIS A 325 -14.45 -17.13 -8.47
CA HIS A 325 -15.62 -16.47 -7.91
C HIS A 325 -16.68 -16.31 -8.99
N ASP A 326 -17.93 -16.41 -8.61
CA ASP A 326 -19.04 -16.10 -9.49
C ASP A 326 -19.10 -14.57 -9.70
N ALA A 327 -19.53 -14.15 -10.89
CA ALA A 327 -19.87 -12.74 -11.14
C ALA A 327 -20.79 -12.23 -10.02
N GLY A 328 -20.55 -11.01 -9.57
CA GLY A 328 -21.26 -10.43 -8.43
C GLY A 328 -20.77 -10.86 -7.06
N SER A 329 -19.59 -11.46 -6.97
CA SER A 329 -18.96 -11.85 -5.70
C SER A 329 -17.62 -11.16 -5.50
N VAL A 330 -17.26 -10.86 -4.25
CA VAL A 330 -16.00 -10.24 -3.88
C VAL A 330 -15.31 -11.03 -2.77
N THR A 331 -14.01 -11.30 -2.93
CA THR A 331 -13.22 -12.14 -2.01
C THR A 331 -12.82 -11.46 -0.71
N MET A 332 -12.81 -10.14 -0.68
CA MET A 332 -12.67 -9.34 0.54
C MET A 332 -13.86 -8.40 0.67
N PRO A 333 -14.99 -8.89 1.20
CA PRO A 333 -16.23 -8.11 1.23
C PRO A 333 -16.12 -6.74 1.89
N ILE A 334 -15.13 -6.54 2.77
CA ILE A 334 -14.89 -5.25 3.43
C ILE A 334 -14.43 -4.15 2.47
N VAL A 335 -13.81 -4.48 1.34
CA VAL A 335 -13.26 -3.49 0.39
C VAL A 335 -14.37 -2.63 -0.20
N MET A 336 -15.50 -3.23 -0.55
CA MET A 336 -16.64 -2.50 -1.11
C MET A 336 -17.19 -1.40 -0.18
N PRO A 337 -17.54 -1.70 1.08
CA PRO A 337 -18.01 -0.67 2.00
C PRO A 337 -16.91 0.36 2.35
N LEU A 338 -15.64 -0.01 2.34
CA LEU A 338 -14.54 0.94 2.51
C LEU A 338 -14.49 1.96 1.37
N ILE A 339 -14.61 1.51 0.12
CA ILE A 339 -14.61 2.39 -1.06
C ILE A 339 -15.82 3.34 -0.99
N LEU A 340 -17.01 2.80 -0.81
CA LEU A 340 -18.25 3.59 -0.79
C LEU A 340 -18.25 4.61 0.36
N LYS A 341 -17.85 4.17 1.56
CA LYS A 341 -17.76 5.06 2.72
C LYS A 341 -16.67 6.12 2.53
N GLY A 342 -15.50 5.75 2.04
CA GLY A 342 -14.42 6.69 1.77
C GLY A 342 -14.83 7.78 0.78
N MET A 343 -15.56 7.40 -0.28
CA MET A 343 -16.11 8.36 -1.25
C MET A 343 -17.17 9.27 -0.63
N CYS A 344 -18.17 8.72 0.07
CA CYS A 344 -19.22 9.52 0.70
C CYS A 344 -18.67 10.50 1.75
N ASP A 345 -17.75 10.06 2.58
CA ASP A 345 -17.24 10.85 3.69
C ASP A 345 -16.24 11.94 3.25
N SER A 346 -15.56 11.76 2.10
CA SER A 346 -14.41 12.59 1.77
C SER A 346 -14.47 13.24 0.39
N ASN A 347 -15.09 12.61 -0.61
CA ASN A 347 -15.06 13.15 -1.97
C ASN A 347 -16.07 14.31 -2.13
N PRO A 348 -15.64 15.49 -2.62
CA PRO A 348 -16.51 16.65 -2.77
C PRO A 348 -17.75 16.41 -3.66
N LEU A 349 -17.68 15.50 -4.63
CA LEU A 349 -18.81 15.15 -5.48
C LEU A 349 -19.89 14.35 -4.73
N MET A 350 -19.52 13.73 -3.62
CA MET A 350 -20.36 12.83 -2.84
C MET A 350 -20.95 13.46 -1.57
N ARG A 351 -20.64 14.72 -1.26
CA ARG A 351 -21.00 15.39 0.02
C ARG A 351 -22.46 15.38 0.38
N GLN A 352 -23.35 15.31 -0.60
CA GLN A 352 -24.80 15.28 -0.40
C GLN A 352 -25.36 13.85 -0.29
N HIS A 353 -24.47 12.84 -0.41
CA HIS A 353 -24.84 11.44 -0.42
C HIS A 353 -24.34 10.74 0.84
N THR A 354 -25.09 9.73 1.24
CA THR A 354 -24.74 8.88 2.37
C THR A 354 -24.57 7.43 1.91
N VAL A 355 -23.82 6.66 2.65
CA VAL A 355 -23.44 5.31 2.23
C VAL A 355 -24.62 4.34 2.13
N ASP A 356 -25.75 4.65 2.81
CA ASP A 356 -27.00 3.89 2.76
C ASP A 356 -27.77 4.05 1.44
N GLU A 357 -27.42 5.02 0.60
CA GLU A 357 -27.91 5.08 -0.79
C GLU A 357 -27.31 3.99 -1.67
N TYR A 358 -26.15 3.45 -1.27
CA TYR A 358 -25.37 2.45 -2.04
C TYR A 358 -25.35 1.07 -1.41
N LEU A 359 -25.27 0.99 -0.08
CA LEU A 359 -25.26 -0.27 0.67
C LEU A 359 -26.68 -0.66 1.08
N SER A 360 -27.01 -1.94 0.90
CA SER A 360 -28.33 -2.46 1.25
C SER A 360 -28.61 -2.40 2.75
N GLN A 361 -29.87 -2.22 3.13
CA GLN A 361 -30.28 -2.28 4.54
C GLN A 361 -29.92 -3.63 5.19
N LYS A 362 -29.87 -4.69 4.38
CA LYS A 362 -29.44 -6.01 4.81
C LYS A 362 -27.97 -6.01 5.24
N PHE A 363 -27.09 -5.37 4.46
CA PHE A 363 -25.68 -5.22 4.83
C PHE A 363 -25.53 -4.28 6.03
N LEU A 364 -26.20 -3.13 6.03
CA LEU A 364 -26.13 -2.16 7.13
C LEU A 364 -26.54 -2.76 8.46
N SER A 365 -27.58 -3.63 8.46
CA SER A 365 -28.05 -4.32 9.67
C SER A 365 -27.04 -5.29 10.28
N THR A 366 -25.98 -5.65 9.55
CA THR A 366 -24.90 -6.52 10.10
C THR A 366 -24.05 -5.80 11.14
N GLY A 367 -24.04 -4.46 11.19
CA GLY A 367 -23.16 -3.65 12.02
C GLY A 367 -21.72 -3.55 11.49
N SER A 368 -21.44 -4.11 10.32
CA SER A 368 -20.08 -4.10 9.73
C SER A 368 -19.57 -2.67 9.49
N LEU A 369 -20.46 -1.77 9.10
CA LEU A 369 -20.08 -0.38 8.82
C LEU A 369 -19.65 0.37 10.09
N ASP A 370 -20.29 0.10 11.23
CA ASP A 370 -19.93 0.71 12.52
C ASP A 370 -18.53 0.30 12.94
N MET A 371 -18.14 -0.94 12.65
CA MET A 371 -16.79 -1.44 12.94
C MET A 371 -15.73 -0.79 12.07
N ILE A 372 -16.03 -0.61 10.77
CA ILE A 372 -15.15 0.12 9.85
C ILE A 372 -14.97 1.56 10.36
N ALA A 373 -16.05 2.21 10.73
CA ALA A 373 -16.02 3.59 11.24
C ALA A 373 -15.26 3.71 12.57
N ALA A 374 -15.41 2.72 13.45
CA ALA A 374 -14.71 2.70 14.73
C ALA A 374 -13.20 2.41 14.62
N LYS A 375 -12.73 1.93 13.46
CA LYS A 375 -11.34 1.52 13.21
C LYS A 375 -10.80 0.59 14.29
N LYS A 376 -11.65 -0.29 14.75
CA LYS A 376 -11.36 -1.32 15.74
C LYS A 376 -11.55 -2.68 15.12
N ASN A 377 -10.48 -3.44 15.11
CA ASN A 377 -10.52 -4.82 14.66
C ASN A 377 -10.18 -5.71 15.85
N PRO A 378 -11.13 -6.50 16.38
CA PRO A 378 -10.90 -7.28 17.59
C PRO A 378 -9.80 -8.33 17.45
N ASN A 379 -9.32 -8.58 16.24
CA ASN A 379 -8.21 -9.50 16.01
C ASN A 379 -6.86 -8.80 15.91
N ARG A 380 -6.86 -7.46 15.94
CA ARG A 380 -5.70 -6.60 15.72
C ARG A 380 -5.51 -5.57 16.84
N ASP A 381 -6.55 -5.28 17.61
CA ASP A 381 -6.47 -4.35 18.70
C ASP A 381 -5.98 -5.04 19.96
N ASP A 382 -5.01 -4.46 20.64
CA ASP A 382 -4.42 -4.92 21.89
C ASP A 382 -5.41 -4.98 23.06
N GLN A 383 -6.50 -4.19 22.97
CA GLN A 383 -7.59 -4.25 23.96
C GLN A 383 -8.28 -5.61 24.06
N PHE A 384 -8.06 -6.48 23.07
CA PHE A 384 -8.53 -7.86 23.05
C PHE A 384 -7.32 -8.80 23.17
N SER A 385 -6.67 -8.81 24.32
CA SER A 385 -5.59 -9.75 24.58
C SER A 385 -6.05 -11.20 24.35
N THR A 386 -5.13 -12.05 23.99
CA THR A 386 -5.40 -13.50 23.82
C THR A 386 -5.92 -14.15 25.08
N GLU A 387 -5.70 -13.53 26.25
CA GLU A 387 -6.15 -14.01 27.57
C GLU A 387 -7.64 -13.77 27.79
N ASP A 388 -8.27 -12.83 27.09
CA ASP A 388 -9.70 -12.52 27.25
C ASP A 388 -10.56 -13.04 26.10
N VAL A 389 -10.50 -14.33 25.88
CA VAL A 389 -11.29 -15.05 24.85
C VAL A 389 -12.80 -14.79 25.04
N THR A 390 -13.26 -14.67 26.28
CA THR A 390 -14.68 -14.47 26.59
C THR A 390 -15.18 -13.11 26.10
N LYS A 391 -14.41 -12.02 26.36
CA LYS A 391 -14.78 -10.68 25.89
C LYS A 391 -14.71 -10.59 24.37
N ARG A 392 -13.70 -11.19 23.77
CA ARG A 392 -13.55 -11.29 22.32
C ARG A 392 -14.75 -11.98 21.69
N TYR A 393 -15.17 -13.10 22.25
CA TYR A 393 -16.34 -13.84 21.79
C TYR A 393 -17.63 -13.02 21.92
N GLN A 394 -17.87 -12.40 23.08
CA GLN A 394 -19.04 -11.55 23.30
C GLN A 394 -19.08 -10.37 22.31
N TRP A 395 -17.92 -9.80 22.03
CA TRP A 395 -17.80 -8.73 21.06
C TRP A 395 -18.08 -9.22 19.63
N GLN A 396 -17.54 -10.36 19.24
CA GLN A 396 -17.82 -11.00 17.96
C GLN A 396 -19.30 -11.33 17.80
N MET A 397 -19.95 -11.84 18.83
CA MET A 397 -21.38 -12.11 18.81
C MET A 397 -22.23 -10.84 18.70
N LYS A 398 -21.84 -9.78 19.41
CA LYS A 398 -22.55 -8.50 19.39
C LYS A 398 -22.54 -7.84 17.99
N TYR A 399 -21.36 -7.87 17.33
CA TYR A 399 -21.16 -7.22 16.05
C TYR A 399 -21.19 -8.18 14.85
N GLY A 400 -21.51 -9.44 15.09
CA GLY A 400 -21.58 -10.45 14.03
C GLY A 400 -20.25 -10.73 13.37
N LEU A 401 -19.15 -10.66 14.13
CA LEU A 401 -17.84 -10.94 13.61
C LEU A 401 -17.64 -12.41 13.35
N ASN A 402 -17.13 -12.72 12.17
CA ASN A 402 -16.59 -14.02 11.88
C ASN A 402 -15.20 -13.93 11.27
N ASN A 403 -14.54 -15.02 11.41
CA ASN A 403 -13.31 -15.36 10.79
C ASN A 403 -13.58 -15.71 9.31
N PHE A 404 -12.78 -15.21 8.39
CA PHE A 404 -12.83 -15.61 6.98
C PHE A 404 -12.70 -17.10 6.79
N VAL A 405 -12.08 -17.76 7.74
CA VAL A 405 -11.61 -19.11 7.64
C VAL A 405 -12.65 -20.12 8.07
N ASN A 406 -13.37 -19.85 9.12
CA ASN A 406 -14.33 -20.81 9.64
C ASN A 406 -15.58 -20.11 10.18
N LEU A 407 -16.65 -20.16 9.40
CA LEU A 407 -17.94 -19.60 9.77
C LEU A 407 -18.60 -20.35 10.95
N ASP A 408 -18.17 -21.58 11.22
CA ASP A 408 -18.71 -22.43 12.28
C ASP A 408 -17.92 -22.33 13.59
N ASP A 409 -16.72 -21.74 13.54
CA ASP A 409 -15.87 -21.56 14.71
C ASP A 409 -15.61 -20.07 14.96
N PRO A 410 -16.34 -19.44 15.89
CA PRO A 410 -16.18 -18.04 16.19
C PRO A 410 -14.83 -17.68 16.86
N TYR A 411 -14.10 -18.68 17.33
CA TYR A 411 -12.79 -18.49 17.98
C TYR A 411 -11.62 -18.68 17.02
N HIS A 412 -11.88 -19.26 15.84
CA HIS A 412 -10.81 -19.51 14.90
C HIS A 412 -10.23 -18.21 14.37
N THR A 413 -8.97 -17.97 14.64
CA THR A 413 -8.27 -16.72 14.33
C THR A 413 -7.50 -16.77 13.03
N GLY A 414 -7.78 -17.65 12.10
CA GLY A 414 -7.01 -17.90 10.90
C GLY A 414 -6.20 -16.72 10.36
N SER A 415 -5.29 -16.94 9.47
CA SER A 415 -4.32 -15.98 8.95
C SER A 415 -4.90 -14.87 8.05
N GLY A 416 -6.22 -14.85 7.86
CA GLY A 416 -6.89 -13.85 7.03
C GLY A 416 -6.75 -12.43 7.59
N SER A 417 -6.21 -11.53 6.77
CA SER A 417 -5.93 -10.14 7.19
C SER A 417 -7.19 -9.32 7.39
N PHE A 418 -8.24 -9.60 6.65
CA PHE A 418 -9.48 -8.83 6.66
C PHE A 418 -10.65 -9.71 7.03
N ARG A 419 -11.42 -9.27 8.01
CA ARG A 419 -12.59 -9.98 8.48
C ARG A 419 -13.85 -9.25 8.08
N VAL A 420 -14.85 -10.03 7.71
CA VAL A 420 -16.19 -9.50 7.49
C VAL A 420 -16.93 -9.52 8.79
N TYR A 421 -17.51 -8.40 9.13
CA TYR A 421 -18.39 -8.27 10.27
C TYR A 421 -19.80 -8.60 9.80
N TYR A 422 -20.47 -9.51 10.47
CA TYR A 422 -21.80 -9.92 10.07
C TYR A 422 -22.66 -10.35 11.26
N ASN A 423 -23.98 -10.23 11.09
CA ASN A 423 -24.92 -10.85 12.01
C ASN A 423 -25.01 -12.33 11.69
N PRO A 424 -24.75 -13.25 12.63
CA PRO A 424 -24.76 -14.70 12.38
C PRO A 424 -26.06 -15.23 11.77
N THR A 425 -27.20 -14.59 12.05
CA THR A 425 -28.50 -14.97 11.51
C THR A 425 -28.67 -14.67 10.02
N GLU A 426 -27.94 -13.69 9.50
CA GLU A 426 -28.04 -13.24 8.10
C GLU A 426 -26.86 -13.73 7.23
N VAL A 427 -25.82 -14.27 7.85
CA VAL A 427 -24.57 -14.63 7.17
C VAL A 427 -24.77 -15.56 5.98
N CYS A 428 -25.62 -16.56 6.12
CA CYS A 428 -25.83 -17.58 5.08
C CYS A 428 -26.47 -17.04 3.79
N LYS A 429 -26.99 -15.81 3.81
CA LYS A 429 -27.61 -15.19 2.64
C LYS A 429 -26.65 -14.31 1.87
N MET A 430 -25.79 -13.60 2.57
CA MET A 430 -24.91 -12.56 2.02
C MET A 430 -23.49 -13.06 1.81
N PHE A 431 -22.98 -13.87 2.73
CA PHE A 431 -21.62 -14.38 2.69
C PHE A 431 -21.63 -15.90 2.54
N TYR A 432 -20.64 -16.43 1.85
CA TYR A 432 -20.47 -17.87 1.68
C TYR A 432 -18.99 -18.26 1.67
N LYS A 433 -18.71 -19.49 1.99
CA LYS A 433 -17.36 -20.08 1.93
C LYS A 433 -17.09 -20.67 0.55
N SER A 434 -15.82 -20.65 0.16
CA SER A 434 -15.38 -21.49 -0.94
C SER A 434 -15.59 -22.98 -0.58
N THR A 435 -15.85 -23.79 -1.58
CA THR A 435 -16.01 -25.24 -1.40
C THR A 435 -14.68 -25.99 -1.22
N LYS A 436 -13.55 -25.30 -1.45
CA LYS A 436 -12.20 -25.87 -1.34
C LYS A 436 -11.42 -25.15 -0.24
N PRO A 437 -10.82 -25.91 0.71
CA PRO A 437 -9.94 -25.30 1.69
C PRO A 437 -8.67 -24.76 1.02
N PHE A 438 -8.12 -23.68 1.57
CA PHE A 438 -6.82 -23.16 1.15
C PHE A 438 -5.72 -24.16 1.53
N LEU A 439 -4.88 -24.54 0.57
CA LEU A 439 -4.06 -25.78 0.59
C LEU A 439 -3.06 -25.94 1.75
N LEU A 440 -2.70 -24.90 2.48
CA LEU A 440 -1.66 -25.00 3.52
C LEU A 440 -2.18 -24.97 4.96
N PHE A 441 -3.39 -24.48 5.22
CA PHE A 441 -3.89 -24.27 6.58
C PHE A 441 -5.33 -24.71 6.82
N GLY A 442 -5.98 -25.31 5.86
CA GLY A 442 -7.39 -25.72 5.98
C GLY A 442 -8.40 -24.57 5.97
N ASP A 443 -7.95 -23.40 5.60
CA ASP A 443 -8.73 -22.16 5.63
C ASP A 443 -9.62 -22.02 4.38
N TYR A 444 -10.78 -21.41 4.53
CA TYR A 444 -11.71 -21.14 3.45
C TYR A 444 -11.76 -19.64 3.13
N THR A 445 -11.81 -19.29 1.85
CA THR A 445 -12.08 -17.92 1.44
C THR A 445 -13.56 -17.61 1.62
N VAL A 446 -13.86 -16.48 2.25
CA VAL A 446 -15.23 -15.97 2.38
C VAL A 446 -15.49 -14.97 1.26
N PHE A 447 -16.59 -15.18 0.56
CA PHE A 447 -17.07 -14.30 -0.49
C PHE A 447 -18.28 -13.50 -0.03
N GLY A 448 -18.36 -12.23 -0.44
CA GLY A 448 -19.55 -11.41 -0.30
C GLY A 448 -20.31 -11.33 -1.62
N LYS A 449 -21.63 -11.54 -1.57
CA LYS A 449 -22.51 -11.37 -2.73
C LYS A 449 -22.87 -9.89 -2.87
N LEU A 450 -22.41 -9.25 -3.93
CA LEU A 450 -22.65 -7.82 -4.14
C LEU A 450 -24.12 -7.47 -4.35
N GLU A 451 -24.91 -8.35 -4.97
CA GLU A 451 -26.36 -8.19 -5.09
C GLU A 451 -27.08 -8.08 -3.73
N GLU A 452 -26.49 -8.71 -2.69
CA GLU A 452 -27.01 -8.67 -1.32
C GLU A 452 -26.44 -7.51 -0.50
N MET A 453 -25.22 -7.08 -0.83
CA MET A 453 -24.50 -6.01 -0.12
C MET A 453 -24.88 -4.61 -0.62
N LEU A 454 -25.12 -4.47 -1.91
CA LEU A 454 -25.46 -3.20 -2.55
C LEU A 454 -26.98 -2.99 -2.63
N THR A 455 -27.41 -1.73 -2.79
CA THR A 455 -28.79 -1.46 -3.21
C THR A 455 -29.02 -1.97 -4.62
N THR A 456 -30.28 -2.27 -4.95
CA THR A 456 -30.65 -2.75 -6.29
C THR A 456 -30.24 -1.75 -7.37
N GLU A 457 -30.42 -0.46 -7.11
CA GLU A 457 -30.04 0.62 -8.02
C GLU A 457 -28.52 0.62 -8.26
N CYS A 458 -27.72 0.52 -7.19
CA CYS A 458 -26.26 0.50 -7.28
C CYS A 458 -25.79 -0.72 -8.09
N TYR A 459 -26.28 -1.90 -7.76
CA TYR A 459 -25.93 -3.13 -8.47
C TYR A 459 -26.31 -3.08 -9.94
N THR A 460 -27.57 -2.65 -10.24
CA THR A 460 -28.08 -2.54 -11.62
C THR A 460 -27.29 -1.51 -12.43
N TYR A 461 -26.92 -0.40 -11.82
CA TYR A 461 -26.12 0.64 -12.50
C TYR A 461 -24.79 0.06 -13.00
N PHE A 462 -24.07 -0.68 -12.14
CA PHE A 462 -22.76 -1.24 -12.49
C PHE A 462 -22.84 -2.45 -13.45
N THR A 463 -23.98 -3.14 -13.52
CA THR A 463 -24.19 -4.21 -14.51
C THR A 463 -24.60 -3.70 -15.89
N THR A 464 -25.05 -2.43 -15.99
CA THR A 464 -25.50 -1.84 -17.24
C THR A 464 -24.32 -1.29 -18.05
N GLU A 465 -23.93 -1.97 -19.11
CA GLU A 465 -22.76 -1.67 -19.96
C GLU A 465 -22.77 -0.23 -20.49
N SER A 466 -23.91 0.21 -21.00
CA SER A 466 -24.06 1.56 -21.59
C SER A 466 -23.82 2.73 -20.62
N ASN A 467 -23.78 2.47 -19.30
CA ASN A 467 -23.39 3.49 -18.33
C ASN A 467 -21.89 3.77 -18.35
N PHE A 468 -21.08 2.85 -18.88
CA PHE A 468 -19.61 2.92 -18.82
C PHE A 468 -18.96 2.97 -20.19
N GLU A 469 -19.56 2.33 -21.20
CA GLU A 469 -19.02 2.30 -22.54
C GLU A 469 -20.13 2.32 -23.58
N VAL A 470 -19.97 3.18 -24.60
CA VAL A 470 -20.83 3.25 -25.78
C VAL A 470 -19.93 3.36 -27.02
N ASP A 471 -20.11 2.47 -27.98
CA ASP A 471 -19.30 2.40 -29.22
C ASP A 471 -17.79 2.37 -28.94
N GLY A 472 -17.35 1.62 -27.94
CA GLY A 472 -15.94 1.49 -27.53
C GLY A 472 -15.37 2.74 -26.86
N LYS A 473 -16.22 3.69 -26.48
CA LYS A 473 -15.81 4.91 -25.79
C LYS A 473 -16.32 4.95 -24.36
N ARG A 474 -15.43 5.28 -23.46
CA ARG A 474 -15.75 5.46 -22.03
C ARG A 474 -16.80 6.57 -21.85
N VAL A 475 -17.80 6.29 -21.04
CA VAL A 475 -18.86 7.22 -20.68
C VAL A 475 -18.57 7.82 -19.31
N ILE A 476 -18.55 9.15 -19.23
CA ILE A 476 -18.51 9.88 -17.97
C ILE A 476 -19.84 10.62 -17.83
N PRO A 477 -20.64 10.37 -16.78
CA PRO A 477 -21.95 10.99 -16.63
C PRO A 477 -21.86 12.52 -16.55
N THR A 478 -22.72 13.21 -17.27
CA THR A 478 -22.87 14.67 -17.21
C THR A 478 -24.04 15.10 -16.35
N GLU A 479 -25.01 14.21 -16.16
CA GLU A 479 -26.18 14.44 -15.35
C GLU A 479 -25.86 14.27 -13.84
N ARG A 480 -26.71 14.84 -12.99
CA ARG A 480 -26.63 14.69 -11.54
C ARG A 480 -27.54 13.54 -11.11
N GLY A 481 -27.15 12.87 -10.07
CA GLY A 481 -27.85 11.75 -9.46
C GLY A 481 -26.87 10.97 -8.58
N PHE A 482 -27.36 10.23 -7.59
CA PHE A 482 -26.47 9.58 -6.63
C PHE A 482 -25.52 8.56 -7.31
N MET A 483 -25.99 7.80 -8.28
CA MET A 483 -25.14 6.88 -9.04
C MET A 483 -24.19 7.60 -9.99
N GLN A 484 -24.64 8.65 -10.65
CA GLN A 484 -23.82 9.47 -11.56
C GLN A 484 -22.74 10.23 -10.78
N ASP A 485 -23.03 10.69 -9.57
CA ASP A 485 -22.08 11.37 -8.71
C ASP A 485 -21.03 10.39 -8.18
N LEU A 486 -21.44 9.17 -7.78
CA LEU A 486 -20.49 8.09 -7.45
C LEU A 486 -19.60 7.73 -8.63
N HIS A 487 -20.16 7.53 -9.81
CA HIS A 487 -19.39 7.23 -11.02
C HIS A 487 -18.34 8.31 -11.29
N ARG A 488 -18.73 9.59 -11.25
CA ARG A 488 -17.79 10.70 -11.41
C ARG A 488 -16.72 10.76 -10.32
N ALA A 489 -17.10 10.48 -9.07
CA ALA A 489 -16.15 10.43 -7.95
C ALA A 489 -15.10 9.33 -8.17
N LEU A 490 -15.52 8.15 -8.59
CA LEU A 490 -14.60 7.06 -8.94
C LEU A 490 -13.72 7.43 -10.14
N GLU A 491 -14.29 8.03 -11.19
CA GLU A 491 -13.55 8.48 -12.38
C GLU A 491 -12.53 9.57 -12.06
N SER A 492 -12.84 10.51 -11.18
CA SER A 492 -11.90 11.55 -10.76
C SER A 492 -10.67 10.98 -10.02
N ASN A 493 -10.79 9.77 -9.52
CA ASN A 493 -9.73 9.03 -8.83
C ASN A 493 -9.04 7.97 -9.71
N ASN A 494 -9.35 7.96 -11.01
CA ASN A 494 -8.70 7.08 -11.96
C ASN A 494 -7.28 7.56 -12.28
N LEU A 495 -6.31 6.76 -11.90
CA LEU A 495 -4.88 7.05 -12.09
C LEU A 495 -4.37 6.63 -13.47
N THR A 496 -5.20 5.95 -14.26
CA THR A 496 -4.80 5.44 -15.57
C THR A 496 -5.08 6.41 -16.72
N VAL A 497 -5.63 7.60 -16.41
CA VAL A 497 -6.03 8.59 -17.43
C VAL A 497 -5.65 10.01 -17.01
N GLY A 498 -5.66 10.92 -17.98
CA GLY A 498 -5.58 12.36 -17.74
C GLY A 498 -4.16 12.91 -17.54
N TRP A 499 -3.13 12.09 -17.64
CA TRP A 499 -1.73 12.51 -17.54
C TRP A 499 -0.83 11.56 -18.34
N THR A 500 0.42 11.95 -18.55
CA THR A 500 1.45 11.08 -19.14
C THR A 500 2.67 11.10 -18.24
N PRO A 501 3.04 9.95 -17.65
CA PRO A 501 4.19 9.84 -16.74
C PRO A 501 5.50 10.26 -17.43
N LYS A 502 6.32 11.03 -16.74
CA LYS A 502 7.66 11.45 -17.16
C LYS A 502 8.76 10.57 -16.56
N HIS A 503 8.55 10.13 -15.31
CA HIS A 503 9.48 9.27 -14.58
C HIS A 503 9.09 7.80 -14.71
N ARG A 504 9.98 6.92 -14.30
CA ARG A 504 9.80 5.47 -14.38
C ARG A 504 8.72 4.97 -13.45
N ILE A 505 7.92 4.03 -13.95
CA ILE A 505 6.93 3.30 -13.16
C ILE A 505 7.24 1.81 -13.23
N ALA A 506 7.33 1.17 -12.08
CA ALA A 506 7.43 -0.28 -11.99
C ALA A 506 6.14 -0.84 -11.39
N PHE A 507 5.51 -1.76 -12.11
CA PHE A 507 4.35 -2.50 -11.62
C PHE A 507 4.73 -3.93 -11.27
N TYR A 508 4.19 -4.38 -10.16
CA TYR A 508 4.08 -5.79 -9.80
C TYR A 508 2.59 -6.10 -9.73
N HIS A 509 2.12 -7.10 -10.45
CA HIS A 509 0.71 -7.47 -10.37
C HIS A 509 0.53 -8.98 -10.58
N SER A 510 -0.21 -9.61 -9.68
CA SER A 510 -0.64 -10.99 -9.87
C SER A 510 -1.83 -11.03 -10.81
N SER A 511 -1.70 -11.81 -11.88
CA SER A 511 -2.83 -11.98 -12.83
C SER A 511 -4.01 -12.77 -12.25
N TYR A 512 -3.85 -13.35 -11.06
CA TYR A 512 -4.88 -14.08 -10.32
C TYR A 512 -5.38 -13.35 -9.07
N ASP A 513 -5.02 -12.09 -8.91
CA ASP A 513 -5.51 -11.28 -7.81
C ASP A 513 -7.03 -11.08 -7.91
N THR A 514 -7.75 -11.53 -6.90
CA THR A 514 -9.22 -11.47 -6.83
C THR A 514 -9.71 -10.28 -6.01
N VAL A 515 -8.82 -9.62 -5.27
CA VAL A 515 -9.14 -8.45 -4.45
C VAL A 515 -8.85 -7.16 -5.20
N VAL A 516 -7.69 -7.10 -5.88
CA VAL A 516 -7.37 -6.02 -6.80
C VAL A 516 -7.20 -6.60 -8.19
N PRO A 517 -8.28 -6.67 -8.96
CA PRO A 517 -8.30 -7.38 -10.23
C PRO A 517 -7.28 -6.84 -11.22
N PHE A 518 -6.70 -7.73 -12.00
CA PHE A 518 -5.68 -7.45 -13.02
C PHE A 518 -6.12 -6.41 -14.06
N VAL A 519 -7.43 -6.19 -14.20
CA VAL A 519 -8.00 -5.14 -15.06
C VAL A 519 -7.44 -3.75 -14.73
N ASN A 520 -7.03 -3.49 -13.48
CA ASN A 520 -6.41 -2.23 -13.08
C ASN A 520 -5.11 -1.96 -13.86
N LEU A 521 -4.23 -2.96 -13.95
CA LEU A 521 -3.01 -2.86 -14.75
C LEU A 521 -3.32 -2.79 -16.25
N CYS A 522 -4.26 -3.59 -16.73
CA CYS A 522 -4.70 -3.56 -18.13
C CYS A 522 -5.22 -2.18 -18.54
N SER A 523 -6.00 -1.52 -17.67
CA SER A 523 -6.48 -0.15 -17.89
C SER A 523 -5.32 0.84 -18.04
N PHE A 524 -4.30 0.76 -17.19
CA PHE A 524 -3.13 1.63 -17.30
C PHE A 524 -2.41 1.42 -18.63
N VAL A 525 -2.11 0.18 -19.00
CA VAL A 525 -1.41 -0.13 -20.26
C VAL A 525 -2.23 0.27 -21.49
N LYS A 526 -3.55 0.05 -21.47
CA LYS A 526 -4.46 0.45 -22.55
C LYS A 526 -4.50 1.98 -22.75
N ASN A 527 -4.45 2.73 -21.65
CA ASN A 527 -4.60 4.18 -21.67
C ASN A 527 -3.29 4.94 -21.93
N HIS A 528 -2.13 4.26 -21.86
CA HIS A 528 -0.81 4.85 -22.12
C HIS A 528 -0.05 4.14 -23.27
N PRO A 529 -0.61 4.10 -24.48
CA PRO A 529 0.02 3.42 -25.63
C PRO A 529 1.32 4.10 -26.09
N GLU A 530 1.58 5.32 -25.66
CA GLU A 530 2.78 6.10 -25.97
C GLU A 530 4.01 5.68 -25.17
N LEU A 531 3.83 4.99 -24.02
CA LEU A 531 4.92 4.55 -23.15
C LEU A 531 5.59 3.28 -23.70
N LYS A 532 6.83 3.06 -23.27
CA LYS A 532 7.60 1.86 -23.60
C LYS A 532 7.60 0.90 -22.41
N TYR A 533 7.16 -0.33 -22.66
CA TYR A 533 6.94 -1.36 -21.66
C TYR A 533 8.00 -2.45 -21.76
N TYR A 534 8.67 -2.75 -20.66
CA TYR A 534 9.37 -4.02 -20.48
C TYR A 534 8.49 -4.93 -19.61
N ILE A 535 8.17 -6.12 -20.12
CA ILE A 535 7.28 -7.05 -19.45
C ILE A 535 8.08 -8.31 -19.12
N LYS A 536 8.31 -8.53 -17.84
CA LYS A 536 8.96 -9.74 -17.34
C LYS A 536 7.89 -10.83 -17.21
N SER A 537 8.04 -11.92 -17.96
CA SER A 537 7.15 -13.08 -17.91
C SER A 537 5.68 -12.74 -18.18
N PRO A 538 5.34 -12.25 -19.39
CA PRO A 538 3.97 -11.83 -19.69
C PRO A 538 2.98 -12.97 -19.53
N SER A 539 1.89 -12.73 -18.80
CA SER A 539 0.80 -13.67 -18.68
C SER A 539 -0.06 -13.72 -19.94
N ALA A 540 -0.77 -14.83 -20.13
CA ALA A 540 -1.78 -14.93 -21.18
C ALA A 540 -2.89 -13.85 -21.02
N ARG A 541 -3.18 -13.42 -19.78
CA ARG A 541 -4.16 -12.38 -19.47
C ARG A 541 -3.76 -11.02 -20.00
N LEU A 542 -2.51 -10.62 -19.81
CA LEU A 542 -2.01 -9.36 -20.36
C LEU A 542 -2.04 -9.36 -21.89
N SER A 543 -1.72 -10.51 -22.49
CA SER A 543 -1.79 -10.71 -23.94
C SER A 543 -3.23 -10.75 -24.46
N ALA A 544 -4.14 -11.44 -23.80
CA ALA A 544 -5.55 -11.57 -24.19
C ALA A 544 -6.31 -10.23 -24.10
N ALA A 545 -6.00 -9.41 -23.10
CA ALA A 545 -6.62 -8.09 -22.94
C ALA A 545 -6.17 -7.06 -23.98
N ASN A 546 -5.27 -7.42 -24.92
CA ASN A 546 -4.60 -6.46 -25.82
C ASN A 546 -4.10 -5.23 -25.06
N ALA A 547 -3.73 -5.44 -23.81
CA ALA A 547 -3.37 -4.37 -22.90
C ALA A 547 -2.02 -3.74 -23.23
N HIS A 548 -1.21 -4.40 -24.06
CA HIS A 548 0.06 -3.85 -24.51
C HIS A 548 0.01 -3.62 -26.04
N PRO A 549 0.22 -2.40 -26.49
CA PRO A 549 0.44 -2.13 -27.89
C PRO A 549 1.71 -2.85 -28.36
N THR A 550 1.61 -3.69 -29.36
CA THR A 550 2.74 -4.50 -29.87
C THR A 550 3.98 -3.69 -30.22
N ASN A 551 3.78 -2.41 -30.59
CA ASN A 551 4.86 -1.49 -30.98
C ASN A 551 5.54 -0.79 -29.79
N SER A 552 5.01 -0.91 -28.56
CA SER A 552 5.57 -0.28 -27.35
C SER A 552 6.29 -1.26 -26.43
N VAL A 553 6.29 -2.56 -26.73
CA VAL A 553 7.05 -3.54 -25.93
C VAL A 553 8.52 -3.50 -26.35
N VAL A 554 9.39 -3.31 -25.37
CA VAL A 554 10.84 -3.34 -25.55
C VAL A 554 11.44 -4.59 -24.88
N PHE A 555 12.52 -5.14 -25.44
CA PHE A 555 13.21 -6.30 -24.89
C PHE A 555 14.37 -5.91 -23.97
N ASP A 556 14.72 -4.63 -23.93
CA ASP A 556 15.79 -4.08 -23.10
C ASP A 556 15.16 -3.22 -22.00
N GLU A 557 15.24 -3.69 -20.75
CA GLU A 557 14.65 -3.03 -19.58
C GLU A 557 15.19 -1.60 -19.37
N THR A 558 16.42 -1.31 -19.84
CA THR A 558 17.03 0.02 -19.67
C THR A 558 16.34 1.10 -20.49
N LYS A 559 15.67 0.70 -21.56
CA LYS A 559 14.95 1.58 -22.50
C LYS A 559 13.48 1.77 -22.17
N ALA A 560 12.96 1.05 -21.18
CA ALA A 560 11.56 1.11 -20.81
C ALA A 560 11.25 2.34 -19.96
N ASP A 561 10.04 2.85 -20.12
CA ASP A 561 9.40 3.82 -19.24
C ASP A 561 8.69 3.10 -18.09
N VAL A 562 8.13 1.94 -18.42
CA VAL A 562 7.35 1.10 -17.52
C VAL A 562 7.92 -0.31 -17.48
N TYR A 563 8.19 -0.80 -16.28
CA TYR A 563 8.54 -2.21 -16.04
C TYR A 563 7.33 -2.91 -15.45
N ILE A 564 6.87 -3.99 -16.08
CA ILE A 564 5.81 -4.83 -15.55
C ILE A 564 6.40 -6.18 -15.13
N ASN A 565 6.34 -6.46 -13.85
CA ASN A 565 6.54 -7.80 -13.30
C ASN A 565 5.17 -8.47 -13.13
N ASP A 566 4.68 -9.03 -14.23
CA ASP A 566 3.51 -9.92 -14.22
C ASP A 566 4.02 -11.29 -13.76
N THR A 567 3.71 -11.63 -12.54
CA THR A 567 4.32 -12.82 -11.92
C THR A 567 3.84 -14.12 -12.51
N ASN A 568 2.82 -14.12 -13.39
CA ASN A 568 2.15 -15.33 -13.87
C ASN A 568 1.91 -16.32 -12.71
N SER A 569 1.66 -15.75 -11.54
CA SER A 569 1.54 -16.48 -10.30
C SER A 569 0.07 -16.79 -10.06
N THR A 570 -0.19 -18.00 -9.62
CA THR A 570 -1.50 -18.45 -9.17
C THR A 570 -1.88 -17.92 -7.79
N LYS A 571 -1.16 -16.90 -7.31
CA LYS A 571 -1.30 -16.35 -5.96
C LYS A 571 -2.40 -15.30 -5.92
N ASP A 572 -3.27 -15.42 -4.93
CA ASP A 572 -4.22 -14.37 -4.62
C ASP A 572 -3.53 -13.13 -4.01
N HIS A 573 -4.30 -12.10 -3.71
CA HIS A 573 -3.82 -10.81 -3.24
C HIS A 573 -2.86 -10.88 -2.05
N ILE A 574 -3.17 -11.66 -1.03
CA ILE A 574 -2.35 -11.75 0.20
C ILE A 574 -1.03 -12.46 -0.07
N ASP A 575 -1.06 -13.58 -0.78
CA ASP A 575 0.15 -14.33 -1.10
C ASP A 575 1.00 -13.61 -2.16
N ALA A 576 0.38 -12.86 -3.06
CA ALA A 576 1.08 -11.97 -3.97
C ALA A 576 1.81 -10.85 -3.22
N GLY A 577 1.18 -10.24 -2.19
CA GLY A 577 1.82 -9.25 -1.34
C GLY A 577 3.00 -9.80 -0.54
N LYS A 578 2.85 -11.00 0.03
CA LYS A 578 3.98 -11.69 0.66
C LYS A 578 5.11 -11.92 -0.35
N ASN A 579 4.79 -12.35 -1.57
CA ASN A 579 5.78 -12.58 -2.61
C ASN A 579 6.43 -11.27 -3.09
N PHE A 580 5.70 -10.18 -3.10
CA PHE A 580 6.23 -8.85 -3.45
C PHE A 580 7.36 -8.44 -2.52
N PHE A 581 7.16 -8.55 -1.20
CA PHE A 581 8.13 -8.13 -0.18
C PHE A 581 9.14 -9.20 0.24
N LEU A 582 8.82 -10.48 0.05
CA LEU A 582 9.67 -11.58 0.55
C LEU A 582 10.42 -12.26 -0.59
N THR A 583 11.65 -12.66 -0.30
CA THR A 583 12.41 -13.51 -1.21
C THR A 583 11.94 -14.96 -1.08
N GLY A 584 11.39 -15.53 -2.15
CA GLY A 584 11.06 -16.96 -2.21
C GLY A 584 12.27 -17.89 -2.16
N ASN A 585 13.49 -17.37 -2.30
CA ASN A 585 14.75 -18.13 -2.33
C ASN A 585 15.82 -17.46 -1.47
N LEU A 586 16.61 -18.27 -0.78
CA LEU A 586 17.80 -17.87 -0.01
C LEU A 586 18.82 -16.98 -0.77
N PHE A 587 18.71 -16.89 -2.10
CA PHE A 587 19.66 -16.20 -2.99
C PHE A 587 19.01 -15.13 -3.89
N GLY A 588 17.70 -14.92 -3.79
CA GLY A 588 16.98 -13.96 -4.64
C GLY A 588 16.68 -12.63 -3.94
N THR A 589 16.73 -11.54 -4.69
CA THR A 589 16.18 -10.26 -4.25
C THR A 589 14.65 -10.30 -4.35
N SER A 590 13.94 -9.71 -3.39
CA SER A 590 12.48 -9.59 -3.46
C SER A 590 12.06 -8.73 -4.67
N PRO A 591 10.89 -8.98 -5.26
CA PRO A 591 10.40 -8.20 -6.40
C PRO A 591 10.35 -6.70 -6.14
N ASP A 592 9.90 -6.25 -4.98
CA ASP A 592 9.87 -4.84 -4.59
C ASP A 592 11.25 -4.19 -4.69
N TYR A 593 12.29 -4.87 -4.20
CA TYR A 593 13.64 -4.35 -4.22
C TYR A 593 14.29 -4.40 -5.63
N GLU A 594 13.98 -5.43 -6.42
CA GLU A 594 14.40 -5.47 -7.84
C GLU A 594 13.83 -4.27 -8.61
N LEU A 595 12.53 -4.03 -8.46
CA LEU A 595 11.82 -2.95 -9.10
C LEU A 595 12.27 -1.57 -8.60
N TYR A 596 12.50 -1.43 -7.28
CA TYR A 596 13.07 -0.22 -6.68
C TYR A 596 14.44 0.11 -7.29
N LYS A 597 15.34 -0.86 -7.40
CA LYS A 597 16.65 -0.65 -8.03
C LYS A 597 16.54 -0.27 -9.51
N TRP A 598 15.55 -0.85 -10.20
CA TRP A 598 15.32 -0.52 -11.60
C TRP A 598 14.84 0.93 -11.76
N VAL A 599 13.93 1.40 -10.91
CA VAL A 599 13.45 2.79 -10.93
C VAL A 599 14.60 3.78 -10.73
N LEU A 600 15.53 3.50 -9.82
CA LEU A 600 16.68 4.38 -9.55
C LEU A 600 17.73 4.44 -10.68
N LYS A 601 17.77 3.45 -11.58
CA LYS A 601 18.70 3.47 -12.71
C LYS A 601 18.33 4.57 -13.70
N LYS A 602 19.34 5.32 -14.18
CA LYS A 602 19.10 6.29 -15.25
C LYS A 602 18.66 5.55 -16.52
N LYS A 603 17.66 6.12 -17.19
CA LYS A 603 17.22 5.65 -18.51
C LYS A 603 18.35 5.90 -19.52
N GLN A 604 18.71 4.90 -20.30
CA GLN A 604 19.75 4.98 -21.34
C GLN A 604 19.17 5.35 -22.69
#